data_3c7d93f71d30746140d6b65e08dbc1e3
#
_entry.id   3c7d93f71d30746140d6b65e08dbc1e3
#
_cell.length_a   1.000
_cell.length_b   1.000
_cell.length_c   1.000
_cell.angle_alpha   90.00
_cell.angle_beta   90.00
_cell.angle_gamma   90.00
#
_symmetry.space_group_name_H-M   'P 1'
#
loop_
_entity.id
_entity.type
_entity.pdbx_description
1 polymer ?
#
loop_
_entity_poly.entity_id
_entity_poly.type
_entity_poly.pdbx_seq_one_letter_code
_entity_poly.pdbx_strand_id
1 'polypeptide(L)'
;VTLDEVINRLSLESSSAKIELLNFQNDLLQYENYKKSFLPAFVLNFNPINFNRSLRLLQQPIDGSYSYVEDNSNNTNFGTTVRQKISITGGELSIGSNINYLNEFSRKQNSFSTNPFFISYSQQLWGGGKLQRLENKIERAKNEVAVKQYCSNIAQIQQQALTLYLSAILSKMDSELAIDIKQSNDTLLHIAEIKLRNGSITEYDYKQMELQSLNLQYMYENAVKHYAESIQKLFTFLGIENNAEITIPDFDLPLTIDARLAIYYVKKNNPISNQQEIQQLEEEKNLFSIKLKNRFNGNISLNYGINQYAETLADAYRHGNTRQSVIIEFQIPIFQWGINKNNIRIAKNNYDASRLRIEKKMFEFENEVREKINTYDHSVKLWLTASRAYALSKEQYKMLTKKFSLGKV
;
A
#
# COMPACT_ATOMS: atom_id res chain seq x y z
N VAL A 1 -11.13 12.06 -27.79
CA VAL A 1 -11.04 11.90 -26.34
C VAL A 1 -11.11 13.28 -25.71
N THR A 2 -12.13 13.52 -24.91
CA THR A 2 -12.36 14.79 -24.23
C THR A 2 -11.77 14.77 -22.81
N LEU A 3 -11.61 15.95 -22.20
CA LEU A 3 -11.14 16.09 -20.83
C LEU A 3 -12.05 15.34 -19.83
N ASP A 4 -13.36 15.47 -19.99
CA ASP A 4 -14.34 14.80 -19.13
C ASP A 4 -14.26 13.27 -19.23
N GLU A 5 -14.10 12.74 -20.43
CA GLU A 5 -13.88 11.30 -20.64
C GLU A 5 -12.59 10.81 -19.97
N VAL A 6 -11.51 11.57 -20.04
CA VAL A 6 -10.23 11.20 -19.40
C VAL A 6 -10.38 11.13 -17.89
N ILE A 7 -10.99 12.14 -17.28
CA ILE A 7 -11.08 12.24 -15.81
C ILE A 7 -12.15 11.28 -15.25
N ASN A 8 -13.35 11.24 -15.83
CA ASN A 8 -14.51 10.61 -15.22
C ASN A 8 -14.79 9.17 -15.72
N ARG A 9 -14.15 8.74 -16.82
CA ARG A 9 -14.32 7.39 -17.35
C ARG A 9 -13.00 6.65 -17.52
N LEU A 10 -12.14 7.10 -18.42
CA LEU A 10 -10.95 6.35 -18.82
C LEU A 10 -9.93 6.17 -17.69
N SER A 11 -9.73 7.19 -16.85
CA SER A 11 -8.85 7.06 -15.68
C SER A 11 -9.34 6.01 -14.68
N LEU A 12 -10.68 5.89 -14.51
CA LEU A 12 -11.31 4.92 -13.61
C LEU A 12 -11.32 3.49 -14.18
N GLU A 13 -11.29 3.36 -15.51
CA GLU A 13 -11.19 2.08 -16.21
C GLU A 13 -9.74 1.60 -16.36
N SER A 14 -8.76 2.47 -16.07
CA SER A 14 -7.33 2.18 -16.17
C SER A 14 -6.90 1.02 -15.27
N SER A 15 -5.81 0.34 -15.63
CA SER A 15 -5.22 -0.71 -14.81
C SER A 15 -4.84 -0.21 -13.43
N SER A 16 -4.37 1.03 -13.30
CA SER A 16 -4.05 1.65 -12.00
C SER A 16 -5.27 1.77 -11.10
N ALA A 17 -6.42 2.22 -11.62
CA ALA A 17 -7.65 2.32 -10.84
C ALA A 17 -8.20 0.94 -10.42
N LYS A 18 -8.08 -0.08 -11.29
CA LYS A 18 -8.46 -1.46 -10.97
C LYS A 18 -7.58 -2.06 -9.87
N ILE A 19 -6.28 -1.78 -9.89
CA ILE A 19 -5.36 -2.19 -8.82
C ILE A 19 -5.77 -1.56 -7.49
N GLU A 20 -6.06 -0.26 -7.48
CA GLU A 20 -6.50 0.41 -6.25
C GLU A 20 -7.84 -0.11 -5.73
N LEU A 21 -8.76 -0.46 -6.60
CA LEU A 21 -10.02 -1.12 -6.20
C LEU A 21 -9.77 -2.47 -5.52
N LEU A 22 -8.86 -3.29 -6.08
CA LEU A 22 -8.47 -4.57 -5.48
C LEU A 22 -7.77 -4.38 -4.13
N ASN A 23 -6.90 -3.38 -4.01
CA ASN A 23 -6.26 -3.04 -2.74
C ASN A 23 -7.30 -2.65 -1.67
N PHE A 24 -8.26 -1.81 -2.03
CA PHE A 24 -9.36 -1.42 -1.15
C PHE A 24 -10.20 -2.64 -0.72
N GLN A 25 -10.54 -3.54 -1.65
CA GLN A 25 -11.23 -4.79 -1.32
C GLN A 25 -10.41 -5.65 -0.35
N ASN A 26 -9.09 -5.74 -0.55
CA ASN A 26 -8.20 -6.46 0.36
C ASN A 26 -8.21 -5.85 1.77
N ASP A 27 -8.19 -4.52 1.91
CA ASP A 27 -8.26 -3.85 3.21
C ASP A 27 -9.58 -4.18 3.95
N LEU A 28 -10.71 -4.18 3.23
CA LEU A 28 -11.99 -4.58 3.80
C LEU A 28 -12.01 -6.05 4.24
N LEU A 29 -11.45 -6.94 3.42
CA LEU A 29 -11.34 -8.37 3.73
C LEU A 29 -10.41 -8.62 4.93
N GLN A 30 -9.31 -7.87 5.07
CA GLN A 30 -8.43 -7.96 6.23
C GLN A 30 -9.17 -7.60 7.52
N TYR A 31 -9.97 -6.54 7.51
CA TYR A 31 -10.77 -6.18 8.68
C TYR A 31 -11.88 -7.22 8.97
N GLU A 32 -12.50 -7.78 7.94
CA GLU A 32 -13.46 -8.87 8.10
C GLU A 32 -12.78 -10.12 8.69
N ASN A 33 -11.60 -10.49 8.20
CA ASN A 33 -10.79 -11.58 8.72
C ASN A 33 -10.38 -11.33 10.18
N TYR A 34 -10.03 -10.09 10.52
CA TYR A 34 -9.76 -9.72 11.90
C TYR A 34 -10.97 -9.98 12.80
N LYS A 35 -12.17 -9.55 12.41
CA LYS A 35 -13.41 -9.83 13.17
C LYS A 35 -13.68 -11.34 13.26
N LYS A 36 -13.52 -12.06 12.15
CA LYS A 36 -13.71 -13.52 12.10
C LYS A 36 -12.68 -14.29 12.90
N SER A 37 -11.49 -13.73 13.16
CA SER A 37 -10.47 -14.38 13.98
C SER A 37 -10.90 -14.60 15.45
N PHE A 38 -11.97 -13.95 15.89
CA PHE A 38 -12.60 -14.17 17.21
C PHE A 38 -13.76 -15.18 17.18
N LEU A 39 -14.11 -15.70 16.01
CA LEU A 39 -15.09 -16.78 15.91
C LEU A 39 -14.40 -18.13 16.14
N PRO A 40 -15.14 -19.17 16.58
CA PRO A 40 -14.59 -20.49 16.74
C PRO A 40 -14.02 -21.03 15.42
N ALA A 41 -12.74 -21.44 15.42
CA ALA A 41 -12.09 -22.08 14.29
C ALA A 41 -11.97 -23.58 14.55
N PHE A 42 -12.50 -24.40 13.63
CA PHE A 42 -12.37 -25.85 13.67
C PHE A 42 -11.12 -26.28 12.91
N VAL A 43 -10.23 -26.98 13.58
CA VAL A 43 -8.94 -27.43 13.02
C VAL A 43 -8.81 -28.94 13.16
N LEU A 44 -8.49 -29.61 12.06
CA LEU A 44 -8.12 -31.02 12.01
C LEU A 44 -6.59 -31.11 11.95
N ASN A 45 -6.00 -31.85 12.88
CA ASN A 45 -4.57 -32.17 12.89
C ASN A 45 -4.40 -33.64 12.60
N PHE A 46 -3.63 -33.99 11.58
CA PHE A 46 -3.34 -35.38 11.22
C PHE A 46 -1.88 -35.53 10.88
N ASN A 47 -1.18 -36.33 11.70
CA ASN A 47 0.22 -36.70 11.48
C ASN A 47 0.28 -38.23 11.28
N PRO A 48 0.27 -38.73 10.04
CA PRO A 48 0.23 -40.16 9.77
C PRO A 48 1.53 -40.86 10.11
N ILE A 49 2.65 -40.17 9.99
CA ILE A 49 3.98 -40.77 10.17
C ILE A 49 4.81 -39.81 11.05
N ASN A 50 5.21 -40.31 12.19
CA ASN A 50 6.23 -39.72 13.05
C ASN A 50 7.13 -40.86 13.53
N PHE A 51 8.02 -41.27 12.63
CA PHE A 51 8.95 -42.36 12.84
C PHE A 51 10.15 -41.90 13.62
N ASN A 52 10.47 -42.65 14.70
CA ASN A 52 11.63 -42.40 15.53
C ASN A 52 12.44 -43.71 15.66
N ARG A 53 13.75 -43.61 15.45
CA ARG A 53 14.69 -44.67 15.78
C ARG A 53 15.85 -44.07 16.55
N SER A 54 15.90 -44.38 17.85
CA SER A 54 16.94 -43.84 18.74
C SER A 54 17.25 -44.82 19.86
N LEU A 55 18.41 -44.68 20.49
CA LEU A 55 18.75 -45.34 21.73
C LEU A 55 18.39 -44.43 22.89
N ARG A 56 17.57 -44.94 23.82
CA ARG A 56 17.21 -44.22 25.06
C ARG A 56 17.74 -44.91 26.26
N LEU A 57 18.31 -44.18 27.18
CA LEU A 57 18.68 -44.70 28.49
C LEU A 57 17.43 -44.71 29.40
N LEU A 58 16.96 -45.92 29.70
CA LEU A 58 15.79 -46.10 30.57
C LEU A 58 16.21 -46.78 31.89
N GLN A 59 15.64 -46.30 33.01
CA GLN A 59 15.78 -46.96 34.29
C GLN A 59 14.80 -48.13 34.35
N GLN A 60 15.34 -49.34 34.69
CA GLN A 60 14.53 -50.52 34.82
C GLN A 60 13.72 -50.48 36.13
N PRO A 61 12.39 -50.80 36.07
CA PRO A 61 11.53 -50.70 37.27
C PRO A 61 11.86 -51.72 38.38
N ILE A 62 12.55 -52.82 38.02
CA ILE A 62 12.76 -53.96 38.95
C ILE A 62 13.96 -53.71 39.90
N ASP A 63 15.04 -53.18 39.39
CA ASP A 63 16.30 -53.05 40.13
C ASP A 63 16.89 -51.63 40.12
N GLY A 64 16.23 -50.68 39.45
CA GLY A 64 16.70 -49.30 39.33
C GLY A 64 17.93 -49.13 38.44
N SER A 65 18.41 -50.20 37.76
CA SER A 65 19.55 -50.13 36.83
C SER A 65 19.17 -49.36 35.56
N TYR A 66 20.19 -48.80 34.92
CA TYR A 66 20.00 -48.11 33.63
C TYR A 66 20.41 -49.02 32.49
N SER A 67 19.54 -49.19 31.51
CA SER A 67 19.85 -49.88 30.27
C SER A 67 19.53 -49.02 29.02
N TYR A 68 20.32 -49.21 27.98
CA TYR A 68 20.01 -48.64 26.68
C TYR A 68 18.95 -49.47 26.01
N VAL A 69 17.82 -48.85 25.68
CA VAL A 69 16.71 -49.49 24.97
C VAL A 69 16.58 -48.80 23.61
N GLU A 70 16.52 -49.63 22.57
CA GLU A 70 16.24 -49.12 21.21
C GLU A 70 14.76 -48.73 21.15
N ASP A 71 14.51 -47.45 20.89
CA ASP A 71 13.20 -46.91 20.58
C ASP A 71 13.06 -46.87 19.07
N ASN A 72 12.37 -47.82 18.53
CA ASN A 72 12.03 -47.89 17.10
C ASN A 72 10.50 -47.92 17.01
N SER A 73 9.92 -46.75 16.73
CA SER A 73 8.48 -46.54 16.82
C SER A 73 7.95 -45.58 15.75
N ASN A 74 6.68 -45.76 15.41
CA ASN A 74 5.91 -44.79 14.65
C ASN A 74 4.72 -44.30 15.47
N ASN A 75 4.56 -42.98 15.59
CA ASN A 75 3.45 -42.37 16.30
C ASN A 75 2.54 -41.66 15.29
N THR A 76 1.34 -42.17 15.11
CA THR A 76 0.28 -41.54 14.30
C THR A 76 -0.65 -40.77 15.20
N ASN A 77 -0.83 -39.48 14.89
CA ASN A 77 -1.71 -38.59 15.65
C ASN A 77 -2.87 -38.12 14.78
N PHE A 78 -4.09 -38.20 15.32
CA PHE A 78 -5.29 -37.64 14.73
C PHE A 78 -6.04 -36.84 15.80
N GLY A 79 -6.39 -35.58 15.52
CA GLY A 79 -7.08 -34.75 16.47
C GLY A 79 -7.89 -33.64 15.83
N THR A 80 -8.99 -33.30 16.49
CA THR A 80 -9.85 -32.19 16.12
C THR A 80 -9.88 -31.18 17.26
N THR A 81 -9.80 -29.91 16.93
CA THR A 81 -9.79 -28.83 17.95
C THR A 81 -10.60 -27.64 17.44
N VAL A 82 -11.49 -27.16 18.27
CA VAL A 82 -12.16 -25.87 18.10
C VAL A 82 -11.40 -24.85 18.95
N ARG A 83 -10.89 -23.81 18.31
CA ARG A 83 -10.16 -22.72 19.00
C ARG A 83 -10.91 -21.42 18.88
N GLN A 84 -10.97 -20.67 19.97
CA GLN A 84 -11.61 -19.35 20.01
C GLN A 84 -10.79 -18.35 20.79
N LYS A 85 -10.43 -17.25 20.17
CA LYS A 85 -9.80 -16.11 20.85
C LYS A 85 -10.85 -15.28 21.57
N ILE A 86 -10.51 -14.82 22.78
CA ILE A 86 -11.38 -13.97 23.59
C ILE A 86 -10.96 -12.52 23.41
N SER A 87 -11.78 -11.74 22.73
CA SER A 87 -11.47 -10.34 22.33
C SER A 87 -11.26 -9.37 23.50
N ILE A 88 -11.77 -9.69 24.70
CA ILE A 88 -11.68 -8.81 25.87
C ILE A 88 -10.34 -8.99 26.60
N THR A 89 -9.91 -10.23 26.75
CA THR A 89 -8.74 -10.60 27.57
C THR A 89 -7.51 -10.92 26.72
N GLY A 90 -7.70 -11.25 25.44
CA GLY A 90 -6.65 -11.77 24.56
C GLY A 90 -6.25 -13.21 24.87
N GLY A 91 -7.07 -13.94 25.67
CA GLY A 91 -6.89 -15.35 25.94
C GLY A 91 -7.43 -16.24 24.81
N GLU A 92 -7.11 -17.54 24.89
CA GLU A 92 -7.57 -18.55 23.93
C GLU A 92 -8.25 -19.71 24.66
N LEU A 93 -9.44 -20.05 24.22
CA LEU A 93 -10.19 -21.23 24.62
C LEU A 93 -10.08 -22.28 23.52
N SER A 94 -9.73 -23.51 23.89
CA SER A 94 -9.66 -24.63 22.95
C SER A 94 -10.46 -25.82 23.51
N ILE A 95 -11.26 -26.44 22.65
CA ILE A 95 -12.02 -27.66 22.97
C ILE A 95 -11.71 -28.67 21.87
N GLY A 96 -11.42 -29.91 22.24
CA GLY A 96 -11.05 -30.87 21.23
C GLY A 96 -11.06 -32.31 21.68
N SER A 97 -10.68 -33.17 20.74
CA SER A 97 -10.48 -34.60 20.90
C SER A 97 -9.23 -35.01 20.12
N ASN A 98 -8.43 -35.91 20.66
CA ASN A 98 -7.30 -36.48 19.94
C ASN A 98 -7.09 -37.95 20.28
N ILE A 99 -6.45 -38.65 19.33
CA ILE A 99 -6.00 -40.03 19.45
C ILE A 99 -4.58 -40.12 18.91
N ASN A 100 -3.74 -40.80 19.68
CA ASN A 100 -2.40 -41.19 19.28
C ASN A 100 -2.35 -42.72 19.16
N TYR A 101 -1.89 -43.19 18.03
CA TYR A 101 -1.58 -44.60 17.79
C TYR A 101 -0.06 -44.75 17.75
N LEU A 102 0.49 -45.45 18.74
CA LEU A 102 1.89 -45.79 18.82
C LEU A 102 2.11 -47.23 18.35
N ASN A 103 2.91 -47.42 17.33
CA ASN A 103 3.40 -48.71 16.89
C ASN A 103 4.88 -48.80 17.26
N GLU A 104 5.21 -49.64 18.22
CA GLU A 104 6.56 -49.88 18.75
C GLU A 104 7.15 -51.10 18.10
N PHE A 105 7.98 -50.90 17.07
CA PHE A 105 8.56 -51.99 16.29
C PHE A 105 9.56 -52.83 17.10
N SER A 106 10.28 -52.20 18.04
CA SER A 106 11.26 -52.89 18.89
C SER A 106 10.62 -53.94 19.79
N ARG A 107 9.42 -53.67 20.31
CA ARG A 107 8.69 -54.59 21.20
C ARG A 107 7.55 -55.34 20.54
N LYS A 108 7.27 -55.02 19.25
CA LYS A 108 6.12 -55.55 18.48
C LYS A 108 4.79 -55.28 19.22
N GLN A 109 4.64 -54.14 19.82
CA GLN A 109 3.46 -53.73 20.56
C GLN A 109 2.81 -52.50 19.96
N ASN A 110 1.48 -52.47 20.01
CA ASN A 110 0.69 -51.34 19.60
C ASN A 110 -0.06 -50.78 20.81
N SER A 111 -0.22 -49.49 20.82
CA SER A 111 -1.02 -48.84 21.87
C SER A 111 -1.74 -47.62 21.38
N PHE A 112 -2.86 -47.33 21.98
CA PHE A 112 -3.70 -46.19 21.72
C PHE A 112 -3.73 -45.28 22.96
N SER A 113 -3.42 -43.98 22.77
CA SER A 113 -3.63 -42.97 23.82
C SER A 113 -4.69 -42.00 23.28
N THR A 114 -5.80 -41.91 23.99
CA THR A 114 -6.93 -41.07 23.56
C THR A 114 -7.19 -39.96 24.57
N ASN A 115 -7.57 -38.81 24.07
CA ASN A 115 -8.27 -37.77 24.80
C ASN A 115 -9.63 -37.55 24.13
N PRO A 116 -10.68 -38.30 24.49
CA PRO A 116 -11.99 -38.20 23.86
C PRO A 116 -12.58 -36.79 23.95
N PHE A 117 -12.25 -36.08 25.02
CA PHE A 117 -12.64 -34.70 25.26
C PHE A 117 -11.59 -33.98 26.07
N PHE A 118 -11.22 -32.76 25.63
CA PHE A 118 -10.48 -31.82 26.45
C PHE A 118 -10.97 -30.38 26.23
N ILE A 119 -10.84 -29.58 27.27
CA ILE A 119 -11.00 -28.13 27.24
C ILE A 119 -9.71 -27.51 27.77
N SER A 120 -9.18 -26.52 27.10
CA SER A 120 -7.96 -25.80 27.48
C SER A 120 -8.21 -24.30 27.40
N TYR A 121 -7.80 -23.58 28.42
CA TYR A 121 -7.83 -22.13 28.43
C TYR A 121 -6.42 -21.60 28.72
N SER A 122 -5.95 -20.70 27.86
CA SER A 122 -4.65 -20.06 28.03
C SER A 122 -4.82 -18.55 28.06
N GLN A 123 -4.19 -17.89 29.05
CA GLN A 123 -4.31 -16.46 29.26
C GLN A 123 -3.01 -15.87 29.78
N GLN A 124 -2.56 -14.78 29.18
CA GLN A 124 -1.54 -13.93 29.76
C GLN A 124 -2.10 -13.21 30.99
N LEU A 125 -1.45 -13.35 32.16
CA LEU A 125 -1.99 -12.86 33.44
C LEU A 125 -2.15 -11.34 33.49
N TRP A 126 -1.27 -10.59 32.82
CA TRP A 126 -1.35 -9.14 32.71
C TRP A 126 -0.99 -8.65 31.32
N GLY A 127 -1.58 -7.54 30.93
CA GLY A 127 -1.30 -6.85 29.67
C GLY A 127 -2.00 -7.37 28.43
N GLY A 128 -2.44 -8.64 28.40
CA GLY A 128 -3.12 -9.23 27.25
C GLY A 128 -4.35 -8.43 26.81
N GLY A 129 -5.22 -8.09 27.75
CA GLY A 129 -6.41 -7.28 27.46
C GLY A 129 -6.10 -5.84 27.01
N LYS A 130 -4.97 -5.24 27.43
CA LYS A 130 -4.55 -3.93 26.92
C LYS A 130 -4.02 -4.05 25.49
N LEU A 131 -3.19 -5.06 25.20
CA LEU A 131 -2.72 -5.32 23.85
C LEU A 131 -3.88 -5.56 22.90
N GLN A 132 -4.87 -6.36 23.31
CA GLN A 132 -6.05 -6.64 22.49
C GLN A 132 -6.91 -5.39 22.27
N ARG A 133 -7.06 -4.52 23.25
CA ARG A 133 -7.78 -3.25 23.10
C ARG A 133 -7.09 -2.30 22.11
N LEU A 134 -5.75 -2.22 22.17
CA LEU A 134 -4.97 -1.42 21.22
C LEU A 134 -5.11 -1.99 19.81
N GLU A 135 -5.03 -3.32 19.66
CA GLU A 135 -5.25 -4.00 18.37
C GLU A 135 -6.63 -3.69 17.79
N ASN A 136 -7.68 -3.82 18.61
CA ASN A 136 -9.04 -3.49 18.20
C ASN A 136 -9.18 -2.04 17.72
N LYS A 137 -8.51 -1.08 18.37
CA LYS A 137 -8.49 0.32 17.96
C LYS A 137 -7.78 0.52 16.63
N ILE A 138 -6.61 -0.10 16.48
CA ILE A 138 -5.80 -0.03 15.25
C ILE A 138 -6.59 -0.57 14.06
N GLU A 139 -7.17 -1.78 14.20
CA GLU A 139 -7.88 -2.42 13.09
C GLU A 139 -9.18 -1.69 12.72
N ARG A 140 -9.88 -1.09 13.69
CA ARG A 140 -11.02 -0.19 13.40
C ARG A 140 -10.57 1.07 12.66
N ALA A 141 -9.51 1.72 13.13
CA ALA A 141 -8.97 2.91 12.49
C ALA A 141 -8.48 2.62 11.05
N LYS A 142 -7.83 1.48 10.82
CA LYS A 142 -7.42 1.03 9.47
C LYS A 142 -8.63 0.88 8.54
N ASN A 143 -9.71 0.26 8.99
CA ASN A 143 -10.93 0.11 8.20
C ASN A 143 -11.60 1.47 7.90
N GLU A 144 -11.63 2.40 8.85
CA GLU A 144 -12.18 3.74 8.64
C GLU A 144 -11.35 4.56 7.64
N VAL A 145 -10.03 4.37 7.64
CA VAL A 145 -9.11 5.04 6.72
C VAL A 145 -9.16 4.44 5.31
N ALA A 146 -9.45 3.16 5.15
CA ALA A 146 -9.43 2.47 3.87
C ALA A 146 -10.25 3.19 2.79
N VAL A 147 -11.46 3.65 3.13
CA VAL A 147 -12.34 4.41 2.21
C VAL A 147 -11.69 5.73 1.79
N LYS A 148 -11.15 6.49 2.76
CA LYS A 148 -10.49 7.77 2.47
C LYS A 148 -9.23 7.58 1.64
N GLN A 149 -8.48 6.52 1.91
CA GLN A 149 -7.29 6.17 1.16
C GLN A 149 -7.63 5.82 -0.28
N TYR A 150 -8.63 4.99 -0.50
CA TYR A 150 -9.12 4.67 -1.84
C TYR A 150 -9.53 5.93 -2.61
N CYS A 151 -10.35 6.80 -2.01
CA CYS A 151 -10.75 8.07 -2.64
C CYS A 151 -9.54 8.95 -2.97
N SER A 152 -8.55 9.03 -2.07
CA SER A 152 -7.32 9.80 -2.28
C SER A 152 -6.48 9.22 -3.43
N ASN A 153 -6.34 7.90 -3.51
CA ASN A 153 -5.58 7.23 -4.56
C ASN A 153 -6.26 7.39 -5.93
N ILE A 154 -7.58 7.28 -6.00
CA ILE A 154 -8.34 7.55 -7.22
C ILE A 154 -8.16 9.00 -7.67
N ALA A 155 -8.23 9.96 -6.75
CA ALA A 155 -8.00 11.37 -7.09
C ALA A 155 -6.57 11.62 -7.62
N GLN A 156 -5.56 10.91 -7.11
CA GLN A 156 -4.19 10.96 -7.63
C GLN A 156 -4.09 10.38 -9.05
N ILE A 157 -4.77 9.28 -9.33
CA ILE A 157 -4.83 8.67 -10.67
C ILE A 157 -5.51 9.64 -11.66
N GLN A 158 -6.62 10.26 -11.27
CA GLN A 158 -7.28 11.30 -12.07
C GLN A 158 -6.39 12.51 -12.31
N GLN A 159 -5.66 12.95 -11.30
CA GLN A 159 -4.68 14.05 -11.43
C GLN A 159 -3.54 13.68 -12.39
N GLN A 160 -3.03 12.46 -12.33
CA GLN A 160 -2.00 11.98 -13.24
C GLN A 160 -2.51 11.91 -14.69
N ALA A 161 -3.73 11.38 -14.89
CA ALA A 161 -4.39 11.36 -16.20
C ALA A 161 -4.57 12.78 -16.76
N LEU A 162 -5.03 13.73 -15.94
CA LEU A 162 -5.14 15.13 -16.30
C LEU A 162 -3.80 15.73 -16.71
N THR A 163 -2.74 15.47 -15.95
CA THR A 163 -1.40 15.99 -16.27
C THR A 163 -0.89 15.48 -17.60
N LEU A 164 -1.07 14.19 -17.90
CA LEU A 164 -0.69 13.58 -19.16
C LEU A 164 -1.52 14.13 -20.32
N TYR A 165 -2.83 14.32 -20.12
CA TYR A 165 -3.73 14.89 -21.10
C TYR A 165 -3.35 16.34 -21.46
N LEU A 166 -3.11 17.18 -20.46
CA LEU A 166 -2.68 18.58 -20.70
C LEU A 166 -1.30 18.63 -21.36
N SER A 167 -0.37 17.74 -21.01
CA SER A 167 0.92 17.63 -21.69
C SER A 167 0.76 17.27 -23.15
N ALA A 168 -0.14 16.35 -23.48
CA ALA A 168 -0.42 15.97 -24.86
C ALA A 168 -1.08 17.11 -25.66
N ILE A 169 -1.99 17.88 -25.04
CA ILE A 169 -2.58 19.08 -25.66
C ILE A 169 -1.52 20.13 -25.95
N LEU A 170 -0.68 20.46 -24.99
CA LEU A 170 0.38 21.44 -25.17
C LEU A 170 1.33 21.02 -26.30
N SER A 171 1.76 19.75 -26.32
CA SER A 171 2.60 19.23 -27.40
C SER A 171 1.89 19.24 -28.76
N LYS A 172 0.56 19.04 -28.81
CA LYS A 172 -0.24 19.19 -30.04
C LYS A 172 -0.21 20.63 -30.55
N MET A 173 -0.47 21.59 -29.67
CA MET A 173 -0.45 23.02 -30.00
C MET A 173 0.94 23.48 -30.51
N ASP A 174 2.01 23.00 -29.84
CA ASP A 174 3.39 23.29 -30.26
C ASP A 174 3.71 22.70 -31.63
N SER A 175 3.21 21.48 -31.91
CA SER A 175 3.36 20.85 -33.24
C SER A 175 2.61 21.60 -34.34
N GLU A 176 1.36 22.01 -34.07
CA GLU A 176 0.55 22.81 -35.04
C GLU A 176 1.22 24.15 -35.31
N LEU A 177 1.70 24.84 -34.27
CA LEU A 177 2.43 26.10 -34.41
C LEU A 177 3.74 25.94 -35.21
N ALA A 178 4.49 24.86 -34.98
CA ALA A 178 5.72 24.57 -35.69
C ALA A 178 5.45 24.30 -37.21
N ILE A 179 4.32 23.66 -37.56
CA ILE A 179 3.86 23.47 -38.94
C ILE A 179 3.60 24.82 -39.57
N ASP A 180 2.83 25.70 -38.93
CA ASP A 180 2.47 27.02 -39.46
C ASP A 180 3.70 27.90 -39.68
N ILE A 181 4.63 27.90 -38.73
CA ILE A 181 5.89 28.67 -38.84
C ILE A 181 6.74 28.14 -39.99
N LYS A 182 6.86 26.82 -40.14
CA LYS A 182 7.61 26.19 -41.23
C LYS A 182 7.01 26.56 -42.60
N GLN A 183 5.70 26.41 -42.78
CA GLN A 183 5.02 26.77 -44.04
C GLN A 183 5.19 28.25 -44.39
N SER A 184 5.10 29.14 -43.40
CA SER A 184 5.33 30.58 -43.60
C SER A 184 6.77 30.86 -44.03
N ASN A 185 7.72 30.17 -43.40
CA ASN A 185 9.15 30.34 -43.74
C ASN A 185 9.50 29.76 -45.10
N ASP A 186 8.92 28.62 -45.49
CA ASP A 186 9.13 28.01 -46.81
C ASP A 186 8.68 29.01 -47.94
N THR A 187 7.57 29.71 -47.68
CA THR A 187 7.10 30.76 -48.59
C THR A 187 8.09 31.95 -48.66
N LEU A 188 8.62 32.37 -47.49
CA LEU A 188 9.63 33.45 -47.43
C LEU A 188 10.94 33.06 -48.12
N LEU A 189 11.39 31.83 -47.95
CA LEU A 189 12.59 31.31 -48.59
C LEU A 189 12.44 31.28 -50.12
N HIS A 190 11.27 30.87 -50.62
CA HIS A 190 10.98 30.91 -52.04
C HIS A 190 10.98 32.35 -52.61
N ILE A 191 10.41 33.31 -51.87
CA ILE A 191 10.48 34.75 -52.24
C ILE A 191 11.94 35.24 -52.22
N ALA A 192 12.74 34.83 -51.26
CA ALA A 192 14.15 35.19 -51.18
C ALA A 192 14.96 34.62 -52.36
N GLU A 193 14.67 33.40 -52.78
CA GLU A 193 15.29 32.79 -53.97
C GLU A 193 15.03 33.63 -55.24
N ILE A 194 13.79 34.10 -55.43
CA ILE A 194 13.41 34.98 -56.57
C ILE A 194 14.16 36.33 -56.45
N LYS A 195 14.23 36.91 -55.25
CA LYS A 195 14.93 38.18 -55.02
C LYS A 195 16.44 38.07 -55.24
N LEU A 196 17.06 36.95 -54.91
CA LEU A 196 18.47 36.67 -55.19
C LEU A 196 18.73 36.61 -56.70
N ARG A 197 17.90 35.88 -57.45
CA ARG A 197 17.98 35.81 -58.93
C ARG A 197 17.84 37.17 -59.62
N ASN A 198 17.05 38.07 -59.00
CA ASN A 198 16.85 39.41 -59.48
C ASN A 198 17.89 40.43 -58.95
N GLY A 199 18.90 39.98 -58.17
CA GLY A 199 19.91 40.85 -57.61
C GLY A 199 19.43 41.79 -56.51
N SER A 200 18.22 41.52 -55.91
CA SER A 200 17.60 42.40 -54.90
C SER A 200 18.06 42.08 -53.46
N ILE A 201 18.69 40.94 -53.23
CA ILE A 201 19.33 40.56 -51.96
C ILE A 201 20.70 39.95 -52.24
N THR A 202 21.57 39.90 -51.18
CA THR A 202 22.90 39.29 -51.29
C THR A 202 22.84 37.79 -51.14
N GLU A 203 23.86 37.09 -51.63
CA GLU A 203 24.01 35.63 -51.41
C GLU A 203 24.13 35.32 -49.91
N TYR A 204 24.76 36.21 -49.14
CA TYR A 204 24.89 36.07 -47.69
C TYR A 204 23.48 36.11 -47.04
N ASP A 205 22.61 37.04 -47.39
CA ASP A 205 21.26 37.14 -46.87
C ASP A 205 20.44 35.89 -47.17
N TYR A 206 20.55 35.38 -48.41
CA TYR A 206 19.89 34.14 -48.78
C TYR A 206 20.38 32.93 -47.97
N LYS A 207 21.70 32.79 -47.82
CA LYS A 207 22.28 31.70 -47.00
C LYS A 207 21.86 31.78 -45.53
N GLN A 208 21.67 32.95 -44.97
CA GLN A 208 21.13 33.16 -43.65
C GLN A 208 19.68 32.67 -43.53
N MET A 209 18.85 32.96 -44.52
CA MET A 209 17.45 32.48 -44.58
C MET A 209 17.39 30.97 -44.78
N GLU A 210 18.27 30.38 -45.59
CA GLU A 210 18.39 28.95 -45.78
C GLU A 210 18.75 28.25 -44.46
N LEU A 211 19.74 28.77 -43.69
CA LEU A 211 20.09 28.27 -42.38
C LEU A 211 18.93 28.35 -41.37
N GLN A 212 18.17 29.45 -41.39
CA GLN A 212 16.97 29.59 -40.59
C GLN A 212 15.91 28.56 -40.96
N SER A 213 15.72 28.26 -42.26
CA SER A 213 14.79 27.23 -42.71
C SER A 213 15.16 25.85 -42.17
N LEU A 214 16.46 25.48 -42.20
CA LEU A 214 16.93 24.22 -41.64
C LEU A 214 16.69 24.13 -40.12
N ASN A 215 16.91 25.24 -39.39
CA ASN A 215 16.61 25.28 -37.98
C ASN A 215 15.11 25.10 -37.66
N LEU A 216 14.24 25.71 -38.47
CA LEU A 216 12.78 25.56 -38.32
C LEU A 216 12.32 24.15 -38.70
N GLN A 217 12.93 23.52 -39.70
CA GLN A 217 12.71 22.12 -40.05
C GLN A 217 13.05 21.21 -38.85
N TYR A 218 14.21 21.41 -38.20
CA TYR A 218 14.59 20.67 -37.03
C TYR A 218 13.62 20.86 -35.85
N MET A 219 13.16 22.09 -35.60
CA MET A 219 12.16 22.39 -34.59
C MET A 219 10.83 21.68 -34.85
N TYR A 220 10.37 21.68 -36.12
CA TYR A 220 9.16 20.98 -36.53
C TYR A 220 9.25 19.47 -36.27
N GLU A 221 10.33 18.81 -36.71
CA GLU A 221 10.51 17.37 -36.52
C GLU A 221 10.52 16.99 -35.04
N ASN A 222 11.17 17.80 -34.17
CA ASN A 222 11.15 17.59 -32.75
C ASN A 222 9.75 17.79 -32.15
N ALA A 223 9.01 18.81 -32.53
CA ALA A 223 7.66 19.08 -32.04
C ALA A 223 6.70 17.92 -32.38
N VAL A 224 6.76 17.41 -33.62
CA VAL A 224 5.97 16.25 -34.06
C VAL A 224 6.33 15.01 -33.26
N LYS A 225 7.61 14.76 -33.02
CA LYS A 225 8.08 13.64 -32.19
C LYS A 225 7.57 13.76 -30.76
N HIS A 226 7.69 14.92 -30.13
CA HIS A 226 7.22 15.16 -28.77
C HIS A 226 5.71 14.97 -28.63
N TYR A 227 4.95 15.38 -29.63
CA TYR A 227 3.50 15.15 -29.64
C TYR A 227 3.18 13.64 -29.69
N ALA A 228 3.84 12.89 -30.57
CA ALA A 228 3.65 11.45 -30.66
C ALA A 228 4.01 10.73 -29.34
N GLU A 229 5.12 11.11 -28.70
CA GLU A 229 5.52 10.56 -27.40
C GLU A 229 4.53 10.90 -26.28
N SER A 230 3.99 12.12 -26.27
CA SER A 230 3.04 12.58 -25.24
C SER A 230 1.70 11.85 -25.36
N ILE A 231 1.19 11.66 -26.58
CA ILE A 231 0.00 10.84 -26.84
C ILE A 231 0.22 9.40 -26.41
N GLN A 232 1.34 8.80 -26.76
CA GLN A 232 1.65 7.43 -26.41
C GLN A 232 1.68 7.24 -24.89
N LYS A 233 2.27 8.17 -24.14
CA LYS A 233 2.28 8.14 -22.67
C LYS A 233 0.87 8.18 -22.09
N LEU A 234 0.01 9.08 -22.60
CA LEU A 234 -1.38 9.20 -22.18
C LEU A 234 -2.15 7.90 -22.46
N PHE A 235 -2.10 7.38 -23.67
CA PHE A 235 -2.86 6.21 -24.06
C PHE A 235 -2.38 4.94 -23.36
N THR A 236 -1.07 4.80 -23.15
CA THR A 236 -0.50 3.72 -22.33
C THR A 236 -1.03 3.79 -20.90
N PHE A 237 -1.09 4.98 -20.30
CA PHE A 237 -1.61 5.17 -18.95
C PHE A 237 -3.10 4.84 -18.85
N LEU A 238 -3.89 5.25 -19.85
CA LEU A 238 -5.33 4.99 -19.88
C LEU A 238 -5.67 3.55 -20.32
N GLY A 239 -4.72 2.83 -20.93
CA GLY A 239 -4.94 1.48 -21.47
C GLY A 239 -5.82 1.45 -22.72
N ILE A 240 -5.75 2.48 -23.57
CA ILE A 240 -6.49 2.60 -24.82
C ILE A 240 -5.56 2.51 -26.03
N GLU A 241 -6.13 2.12 -27.20
CA GLU A 241 -5.38 2.03 -28.44
C GLU A 241 -5.05 3.42 -29.02
N ASN A 242 -3.92 3.52 -29.76
CA ASN A 242 -3.32 4.77 -30.26
C ASN A 242 -4.11 5.49 -31.39
N ASN A 243 -5.39 5.20 -31.62
CA ASN A 243 -6.16 5.71 -32.72
C ASN A 243 -7.16 6.83 -32.34
N ALA A 244 -7.15 7.30 -31.12
CA ALA A 244 -8.10 8.31 -30.65
C ALA A 244 -7.56 9.74 -30.81
N GLU A 245 -8.36 10.64 -31.34
CA GLU A 245 -8.02 12.06 -31.46
C GLU A 245 -8.30 12.81 -30.16
N ILE A 246 -7.35 13.67 -29.72
CA ILE A 246 -7.49 14.49 -28.52
C ILE A 246 -8.14 15.82 -28.89
N THR A 247 -9.20 16.18 -28.15
CA THR A 247 -9.92 17.45 -28.30
C THR A 247 -9.35 18.48 -27.32
N ILE A 248 -9.07 19.68 -27.80
CA ILE A 248 -8.66 20.82 -26.96
C ILE A 248 -9.91 21.32 -26.21
N PRO A 249 -9.93 21.33 -24.88
CA PRO A 249 -11.07 21.81 -24.12
C PRO A 249 -11.14 23.34 -24.12
N ASP A 250 -12.35 23.87 -24.08
CA ASP A 250 -12.56 25.28 -23.74
C ASP A 250 -12.32 25.47 -22.24
N PHE A 251 -11.50 26.44 -21.89
CA PHE A 251 -11.21 26.77 -20.50
C PHE A 251 -12.10 27.90 -20.00
N ASP A 252 -12.88 27.62 -18.98
CA ASP A 252 -13.66 28.62 -18.25
C ASP A 252 -12.77 29.55 -17.41
N LEU A 253 -13.36 30.66 -16.98
CA LEU A 253 -12.68 31.58 -16.08
C LEU A 253 -12.28 30.85 -14.77
N PRO A 254 -11.05 31.05 -14.29
CA PRO A 254 -10.59 30.39 -13.07
C PRO A 254 -11.42 30.81 -11.86
N LEU A 255 -11.81 29.81 -11.05
CA LEU A 255 -12.54 30.02 -9.79
C LEU A 255 -11.62 30.60 -8.71
N THR A 256 -12.14 31.45 -7.86
CA THR A 256 -11.41 31.89 -6.64
C THR A 256 -11.51 30.82 -5.57
N ILE A 257 -10.39 30.45 -4.95
CA ILE A 257 -10.32 29.45 -3.87
C ILE A 257 -10.19 30.14 -2.53
N ASP A 258 -11.14 29.91 -1.61
CA ASP A 258 -10.98 30.32 -0.20
C ASP A 258 -9.99 29.36 0.50
N ALA A 259 -8.83 29.89 0.88
CA ALA A 259 -7.76 29.13 1.53
C ALA A 259 -8.20 28.48 2.86
N ARG A 260 -9.08 29.11 3.62
CA ARG A 260 -9.57 28.58 4.91
C ARG A 260 -10.47 27.38 4.70
N LEU A 261 -11.40 27.49 3.75
CA LEU A 261 -12.29 26.38 3.38
C LEU A 261 -11.51 25.22 2.79
N ALA A 262 -10.54 25.49 1.90
CA ALA A 262 -9.69 24.47 1.31
C ALA A 262 -8.93 23.68 2.38
N ILE A 263 -8.25 24.34 3.31
CA ILE A 263 -7.53 23.69 4.41
C ILE A 263 -8.48 22.87 5.29
N TYR A 264 -9.68 23.37 5.58
CA TYR A 264 -10.66 22.65 6.38
C TYR A 264 -11.10 21.34 5.69
N TYR A 265 -11.49 21.38 4.42
CA TYR A 265 -11.93 20.20 3.68
C TYR A 265 -10.81 19.19 3.45
N VAL A 266 -9.59 19.65 3.17
CA VAL A 266 -8.43 18.78 3.00
C VAL A 266 -8.10 18.05 4.31
N LYS A 267 -8.08 18.76 5.46
CA LYS A 267 -7.88 18.11 6.77
C LYS A 267 -8.96 17.08 7.10
N LYS A 268 -10.21 17.34 6.74
CA LYS A 268 -11.32 16.43 7.02
C LYS A 268 -11.30 15.15 6.16
N ASN A 269 -10.97 15.29 4.88
CA ASN A 269 -11.12 14.23 3.89
C ASN A 269 -9.83 13.49 3.59
N ASN A 270 -8.65 14.11 3.82
CA ASN A 270 -7.37 13.47 3.55
C ASN A 270 -7.07 12.38 4.60
N PRO A 271 -6.61 11.19 4.20
CA PRO A 271 -6.32 10.08 5.11
C PRO A 271 -5.12 10.34 6.05
N ILE A 272 -4.29 11.35 5.79
CA ILE A 272 -3.02 11.59 6.50
C ILE A 272 -3.19 11.68 8.03
N SER A 273 -4.20 12.41 8.51
CA SER A 273 -4.44 12.56 9.95
C SER A 273 -4.79 11.23 10.62
N ASN A 274 -5.61 10.42 9.97
CA ASN A 274 -6.00 9.10 10.47
C ASN A 274 -4.84 8.10 10.38
N GLN A 275 -4.03 8.13 9.32
CA GLN A 275 -2.81 7.32 9.21
C GLN A 275 -1.83 7.60 10.34
N GLN A 276 -1.71 8.85 10.74
CA GLN A 276 -0.85 9.26 11.85
C GLN A 276 -1.38 8.77 13.20
N GLU A 277 -2.69 8.78 13.40
CA GLU A 277 -3.32 8.20 14.58
C GLU A 277 -3.04 6.68 14.66
N ILE A 278 -3.18 5.96 13.53
CA ILE A 278 -2.83 4.54 13.44
C ILE A 278 -1.37 4.32 13.81
N GLN A 279 -0.44 5.08 13.23
CA GLN A 279 0.98 4.98 13.51
C GLN A 279 1.28 5.21 15.01
N GLN A 280 0.64 6.18 15.64
CA GLN A 280 0.78 6.44 17.07
C GLN A 280 0.29 5.27 17.93
N LEU A 281 -0.86 4.69 17.58
CA LEU A 281 -1.42 3.51 18.26
C LEU A 281 -0.52 2.27 18.09
N GLU A 282 0.05 2.06 16.92
CA GLU A 282 0.99 0.96 16.63
C GLU A 282 2.27 1.09 17.46
N GLU A 283 2.83 2.29 17.55
CA GLU A 283 4.02 2.53 18.40
C GLU A 283 3.71 2.42 19.90
N GLU A 284 2.52 2.86 20.36
CA GLU A 284 2.07 2.65 21.75
C GLU A 284 1.95 1.14 22.03
N LYS A 285 1.34 0.37 21.14
CA LYS A 285 1.22 -1.08 21.25
C LYS A 285 2.59 -1.76 21.30
N ASN A 286 3.50 -1.35 20.40
CA ASN A 286 4.86 -1.87 20.35
C ASN A 286 5.63 -1.58 21.66
N LEU A 287 5.63 -0.34 22.13
CA LEU A 287 6.25 0.05 23.39
C LEU A 287 5.68 -0.76 24.58
N PHE A 288 4.37 -0.92 24.61
CA PHE A 288 3.73 -1.69 25.68
C PHE A 288 4.09 -3.19 25.60
N SER A 289 4.10 -3.78 24.41
CA SER A 289 4.51 -5.17 24.19
C SER A 289 5.96 -5.42 24.59
N ILE A 290 6.88 -4.51 24.23
CA ILE A 290 8.30 -4.60 24.61
C ILE A 290 8.47 -4.47 26.11
N LYS A 291 7.73 -3.58 26.79
CA LYS A 291 7.73 -3.48 28.25
C LYS A 291 7.27 -4.77 28.92
N LEU A 292 6.25 -5.43 28.37
CA LEU A 292 5.77 -6.71 28.90
C LEU A 292 6.81 -7.82 28.73
N LYS A 293 7.38 -7.96 27.52
CA LYS A 293 8.36 -9.02 27.21
C LYS A 293 9.66 -8.88 28.00
N ASN A 294 10.10 -7.65 28.27
CA ASN A 294 11.38 -7.36 28.92
C ASN A 294 11.28 -7.13 30.43
N ARG A 295 10.12 -7.37 31.03
CA ARG A 295 9.89 -7.32 32.46
C ARG A 295 9.45 -8.68 32.95
N PHE A 296 8.54 -8.68 33.86
CA PHE A 296 7.91 -9.86 34.40
C PHE A 296 6.75 -10.30 33.53
N ASN A 297 6.78 -11.52 33.02
CA ASN A 297 5.69 -12.11 32.22
C ASN A 297 5.13 -13.32 32.94
N GLY A 298 3.82 -13.54 32.84
CA GLY A 298 3.16 -14.71 33.42
C GLY A 298 1.99 -15.16 32.57
N ASN A 299 1.87 -16.48 32.46
CA ASN A 299 0.79 -17.14 31.74
C ASN A 299 0.09 -18.12 32.71
N ILE A 300 -1.22 -18.24 32.54
CA ILE A 300 -2.02 -19.30 33.13
C ILE A 300 -2.56 -20.20 32.03
N SER A 301 -2.41 -21.50 32.21
CA SER A 301 -3.00 -22.52 31.33
C SER A 301 -3.81 -23.49 32.19
N LEU A 302 -5.09 -23.57 31.89
CA LEU A 302 -6.05 -24.47 32.54
C LEU A 302 -6.40 -25.55 31.54
N ASN A 303 -6.24 -26.80 31.92
CA ASN A 303 -6.63 -27.94 31.09
C ASN A 303 -7.51 -28.89 31.89
N TYR A 304 -8.61 -29.26 31.33
CA TYR A 304 -9.51 -30.27 31.82
C TYR A 304 -9.85 -31.24 30.69
N GLY A 305 -9.85 -32.53 30.96
CA GLY A 305 -10.16 -33.52 29.95
C GLY A 305 -10.24 -34.93 30.49
N ILE A 306 -10.44 -35.86 29.59
CA ILE A 306 -10.46 -37.29 29.85
C ILE A 306 -9.35 -37.90 28.99
N ASN A 307 -8.49 -38.71 29.58
CA ASN A 307 -7.48 -39.46 28.87
C ASN A 307 -7.54 -40.93 29.19
N GLN A 308 -7.20 -41.77 28.24
CA GLN A 308 -7.13 -43.21 28.36
C GLN A 308 -5.97 -43.77 27.54
N TYR A 309 -5.38 -44.84 28.07
CA TYR A 309 -4.37 -45.61 27.39
C TYR A 309 -4.85 -47.07 27.33
N ALA A 310 -4.76 -47.73 26.14
CA ALA A 310 -5.12 -49.11 25.95
C ALA A 310 -4.39 -49.71 24.77
N GLU A 311 -4.34 -51.06 24.72
CA GLU A 311 -3.74 -51.79 23.59
C GLU A 311 -4.71 -51.89 22.38
N THR A 312 -6.01 -51.78 22.64
CA THR A 312 -7.03 -51.75 21.60
C THR A 312 -7.75 -50.42 21.51
N LEU A 313 -8.20 -50.04 20.31
CA LEU A 313 -8.94 -48.83 20.08
C LEU A 313 -10.25 -48.78 20.88
N ALA A 314 -10.95 -49.92 21.00
CA ALA A 314 -12.23 -50.01 21.70
C ALA A 314 -12.06 -49.71 23.20
N ASP A 315 -11.02 -50.27 23.86
CA ASP A 315 -10.75 -50.07 25.25
C ASP A 315 -10.21 -48.66 25.54
N ALA A 316 -9.53 -48.06 24.57
CA ALA A 316 -9.07 -46.68 24.67
C ALA A 316 -10.20 -45.64 24.80
N TYR A 317 -11.45 -46.01 24.58
CA TYR A 317 -12.63 -45.15 24.76
C TYR A 317 -13.59 -45.62 25.88
N ARG A 318 -13.35 -46.78 26.54
CA ARG A 318 -14.31 -47.33 27.50
C ARG A 318 -14.17 -46.79 28.94
N HIS A 319 -12.98 -46.54 29.43
CA HIS A 319 -12.71 -46.21 30.86
C HIS A 319 -11.75 -45.04 30.92
N GLY A 320 -12.25 -43.84 30.61
CA GLY A 320 -11.42 -42.62 30.64
C GLY A 320 -11.13 -42.14 32.07
N ASN A 321 -9.88 -41.76 32.33
CA ASN A 321 -9.45 -41.11 33.55
C ASN A 321 -9.54 -39.58 33.40
N THR A 322 -10.06 -38.91 34.43
CA THR A 322 -10.11 -37.46 34.44
C THR A 322 -8.68 -36.89 34.55
N ARG A 323 -8.35 -35.97 33.66
CA ARG A 323 -7.11 -35.21 33.69
C ARG A 323 -7.42 -33.76 33.98
N GLN A 324 -6.78 -33.20 35.01
CA GLN A 324 -6.85 -31.80 35.38
C GLN A 324 -5.44 -31.24 35.49
N SER A 325 -5.22 -30.06 34.92
CA SER A 325 -3.92 -29.39 35.02
C SER A 325 -4.13 -27.89 35.11
N VAL A 326 -3.54 -27.28 36.12
CA VAL A 326 -3.42 -25.82 36.27
C VAL A 326 -1.93 -25.53 36.24
N ILE A 327 -1.50 -24.81 35.20
CA ILE A 327 -0.10 -24.41 35.04
C ILE A 327 -0.05 -22.89 35.10
N ILE A 328 0.70 -22.36 36.06
CA ILE A 328 1.02 -20.94 36.14
C ILE A 328 2.51 -20.82 35.92
N GLU A 329 2.88 -20.18 34.81
CA GLU A 329 4.27 -20.00 34.43
C GLU A 329 4.64 -18.52 34.57
N PHE A 330 5.76 -18.28 35.26
CA PHE A 330 6.34 -16.96 35.40
C PHE A 330 7.71 -16.93 34.74
N GLN A 331 7.91 -15.99 33.85
CA GLN A 331 9.20 -15.71 33.24
C GLN A 331 9.73 -14.38 33.78
N ILE A 332 10.78 -14.46 34.60
CA ILE A 332 11.40 -13.30 35.25
C ILE A 332 12.84 -13.20 34.76
N PRO A 333 13.16 -12.23 33.86
CA PRO A 333 14.53 -12.05 33.44
C PRO A 333 15.36 -11.43 34.58
N ILE A 334 16.15 -12.27 35.27
CA ILE A 334 16.93 -11.84 36.44
C ILE A 334 18.15 -11.01 36.00
N PHE A 335 18.90 -11.50 35.01
CA PHE A 335 20.11 -10.83 34.56
C PHE A 335 20.33 -11.01 33.06
N GLN A 336 20.36 -9.88 32.31
CA GLN A 336 20.57 -9.87 30.87
C GLN A 336 21.53 -8.73 30.45
N TRP A 337 22.53 -8.44 31.22
CA TRP A 337 23.57 -7.46 30.88
C TRP A 337 23.05 -6.09 30.44
N GLY A 338 21.88 -5.68 30.94
CA GLY A 338 21.23 -4.41 30.55
C GLY A 338 20.43 -4.44 29.24
N ILE A 339 20.37 -5.57 28.53
CA ILE A 339 19.63 -5.70 27.25
C ILE A 339 18.17 -5.29 27.41
N ASN A 340 17.47 -5.77 28.45
CA ASN A 340 16.06 -5.44 28.68
C ASN A 340 15.83 -3.95 28.90
N LYS A 341 16.71 -3.29 29.65
CA LYS A 341 16.67 -1.84 29.86
C LYS A 341 16.87 -1.09 28.54
N ASN A 342 17.84 -1.54 27.74
CA ASN A 342 18.11 -0.94 26.44
C ASN A 342 16.95 -1.15 25.47
N ASN A 343 16.35 -2.35 25.41
CA ASN A 343 15.19 -2.63 24.57
C ASN A 343 14.00 -1.70 24.89
N ILE A 344 13.72 -1.52 26.18
CA ILE A 344 12.65 -0.61 26.62
C ILE A 344 13.00 0.84 26.26
N ARG A 345 14.28 1.25 26.39
CA ARG A 345 14.73 2.60 26.04
C ARG A 345 14.64 2.84 24.52
N ILE A 346 15.07 1.86 23.73
CA ILE A 346 14.92 1.91 22.26
C ILE A 346 13.44 2.06 21.87
N ALA A 347 12.57 1.23 22.44
CA ALA A 347 11.14 1.32 22.13
C ALA A 347 10.53 2.67 22.55
N LYS A 348 10.98 3.22 23.68
CA LYS A 348 10.56 4.56 24.12
C LYS A 348 11.07 5.64 23.16
N ASN A 349 12.35 5.58 22.77
CA ASN A 349 12.92 6.52 21.80
C ASN A 349 12.18 6.46 20.45
N ASN A 350 11.81 5.25 20.00
CA ASN A 350 11.03 5.08 18.75
C ASN A 350 9.63 5.70 18.87
N TYR A 351 8.94 5.50 20.01
CA TYR A 351 7.66 6.12 20.28
C TYR A 351 7.76 7.66 20.29
N ASP A 352 8.75 8.21 21.01
CA ASP A 352 8.98 9.66 21.08
C ASP A 352 9.38 10.24 19.71
N ALA A 353 10.23 9.53 18.95
CA ALA A 353 10.60 9.91 17.58
C ALA A 353 9.41 9.85 16.61
N SER A 354 8.54 8.84 16.74
CA SER A 354 7.32 8.74 15.94
C SER A 354 6.40 9.93 16.20
N ARG A 355 6.21 10.33 17.46
CA ARG A 355 5.41 11.50 17.81
C ARG A 355 5.94 12.78 17.16
N LEU A 356 7.26 13.00 17.22
CA LEU A 356 7.87 14.17 16.56
C LEU A 356 7.74 14.12 15.02
N ARG A 357 7.83 12.92 14.41
CA ARG A 357 7.59 12.76 12.97
C ARG A 357 6.15 13.09 12.59
N ILE A 358 5.19 12.71 13.43
CA ILE A 358 3.77 13.00 13.22
C ILE A 358 3.55 14.53 13.28
N GLU A 359 4.07 15.20 14.30
CA GLU A 359 3.98 16.65 14.44
C GLU A 359 4.60 17.37 13.22
N LYS A 360 5.80 16.94 12.81
CA LYS A 360 6.50 17.46 11.63
C LYS A 360 5.67 17.27 10.35
N LYS A 361 5.16 16.06 10.10
CA LYS A 361 4.34 15.76 8.91
C LYS A 361 3.06 16.60 8.85
N MET A 362 2.40 16.84 10.00
CA MET A 362 1.21 17.69 10.03
C MET A 362 1.54 19.13 9.65
N PHE A 363 2.65 19.65 10.18
CA PHE A 363 3.11 20.98 9.83
C PHE A 363 3.50 21.10 8.35
N GLU A 364 4.24 20.12 7.82
CA GLU A 364 4.60 20.04 6.40
C GLU A 364 3.36 19.98 5.50
N PHE A 365 2.39 19.16 5.87
CA PHE A 365 1.13 19.03 5.13
C PHE A 365 0.32 20.34 5.09
N GLU A 366 0.22 21.05 6.19
CA GLU A 366 -0.45 22.37 6.22
C GLU A 366 0.26 23.39 5.34
N ASN A 367 1.59 23.40 5.37
CA ASN A 367 2.39 24.30 4.53
C ASN A 367 2.26 23.94 3.05
N GLU A 368 2.27 22.64 2.69
CA GLU A 368 2.06 22.19 1.32
C GLU A 368 0.71 22.64 0.77
N VAL A 369 -0.37 22.54 1.56
CA VAL A 369 -1.69 23.02 1.15
C VAL A 369 -1.67 24.52 0.90
N ARG A 370 -1.05 25.30 1.78
CA ARG A 370 -0.92 26.76 1.61
C ARG A 370 -0.11 27.12 0.37
N GLU A 371 1.00 26.43 0.13
CA GLU A 371 1.85 26.62 -1.03
C GLU A 371 1.09 26.32 -2.33
N LYS A 372 0.32 25.23 -2.38
CA LYS A 372 -0.51 24.89 -3.55
C LYS A 372 -1.57 25.97 -3.84
N ILE A 373 -2.19 26.52 -2.80
CA ILE A 373 -3.15 27.64 -2.97
C ILE A 373 -2.46 28.88 -3.51
N ASN A 374 -1.31 29.27 -2.94
CA ASN A 374 -0.54 30.40 -3.41
C ASN A 374 -0.08 30.22 -4.87
N THR A 375 0.35 29.00 -5.23
CA THR A 375 0.73 28.65 -6.61
C THR A 375 -0.45 28.77 -7.56
N TYR A 376 -1.64 28.31 -7.14
CA TYR A 376 -2.86 28.47 -7.92
C TYR A 376 -3.19 29.94 -8.17
N ASP A 377 -3.23 30.78 -7.12
CA ASP A 377 -3.52 32.21 -7.24
C ASP A 377 -2.50 32.94 -8.14
N HIS A 378 -1.23 32.54 -8.06
CA HIS A 378 -0.19 33.07 -8.94
C HIS A 378 -0.42 32.62 -10.39
N SER A 379 -0.76 31.37 -10.61
CA SER A 379 -1.06 30.82 -11.95
C SER A 379 -2.25 31.53 -12.60
N VAL A 380 -3.30 31.86 -11.83
CA VAL A 380 -4.45 32.66 -12.30
C VAL A 380 -3.99 34.03 -12.79
N LYS A 381 -3.14 34.72 -12.01
CA LYS A 381 -2.60 36.05 -12.42
C LYS A 381 -1.74 35.96 -13.68
N LEU A 382 -0.91 34.95 -13.79
CA LEU A 382 -0.10 34.68 -14.99
C LEU A 382 -0.97 34.40 -16.21
N TRP A 383 -2.02 33.58 -16.06
CA TRP A 383 -2.97 33.29 -17.14
C TRP A 383 -3.66 34.55 -17.66
N LEU A 384 -4.16 35.43 -16.78
CA LEU A 384 -4.78 36.69 -17.16
C LEU A 384 -3.80 37.58 -17.94
N THR A 385 -2.54 37.66 -17.47
CA THR A 385 -1.49 38.47 -18.14
C THR A 385 -1.14 37.88 -19.51
N ALA A 386 -0.95 36.53 -19.60
CA ALA A 386 -0.64 35.83 -20.84
C ALA A 386 -1.78 35.93 -21.86
N SER A 387 -3.04 35.83 -21.42
CA SER A 387 -4.22 35.99 -22.30
C SER A 387 -4.27 37.38 -22.91
N ARG A 388 -3.97 38.43 -22.12
CA ARG A 388 -3.90 39.80 -22.63
C ARG A 388 -2.74 40.01 -23.59
N ALA A 389 -1.56 39.46 -23.26
CA ALA A 389 -0.39 39.52 -24.13
C ALA A 389 -0.65 38.82 -25.50
N TYR A 390 -1.29 37.64 -25.45
CA TYR A 390 -1.68 36.92 -26.67
C TYR A 390 -2.63 37.73 -27.56
N ALA A 391 -3.67 38.36 -26.98
CA ALA A 391 -4.60 39.20 -27.73
C ALA A 391 -3.87 40.38 -28.42
N LEU A 392 -2.99 41.07 -27.72
CA LEU A 392 -2.18 42.15 -28.29
C LEU A 392 -1.21 41.66 -29.38
N SER A 393 -0.55 40.55 -29.18
CA SER A 393 0.35 39.94 -30.19
C SER A 393 -0.41 39.58 -31.47
N LYS A 394 -1.63 39.03 -31.35
CA LYS A 394 -2.48 38.72 -32.47
C LYS A 394 -2.90 39.97 -33.27
N GLU A 395 -3.20 41.09 -32.58
CA GLU A 395 -3.47 42.37 -33.23
C GLU A 395 -2.24 42.94 -33.94
N GLN A 396 -1.08 42.91 -33.30
CA GLN A 396 0.20 43.32 -33.90
C GLN A 396 0.53 42.52 -35.17
N TYR A 397 0.36 41.19 -35.11
CA TYR A 397 0.58 40.35 -36.27
C TYR A 397 -0.33 40.71 -37.45
N LYS A 398 -1.62 40.93 -37.20
CA LYS A 398 -2.56 41.38 -38.23
C LYS A 398 -2.15 42.73 -38.85
N MET A 399 -1.68 43.68 -38.01
CA MET A 399 -1.22 44.97 -38.49
C MET A 399 0.07 44.83 -39.34
N LEU A 400 1.01 44.00 -38.91
CA LEU A 400 2.26 43.76 -39.62
C LEU A 400 2.01 43.09 -40.97
N THR A 401 1.16 42.08 -41.01
CA THR A 401 0.78 41.39 -42.25
C THR A 401 0.13 42.37 -43.26
N LYS A 402 -0.73 43.28 -42.75
CA LYS A 402 -1.33 44.33 -43.61
C LYS A 402 -0.30 45.35 -44.13
N LYS A 403 0.68 45.75 -43.30
CA LYS A 403 1.78 46.62 -43.75
C LYS A 403 2.64 45.92 -44.81
N PHE A 404 2.98 44.65 -44.59
CA PHE A 404 3.76 43.87 -45.54
C PHE A 404 3.06 43.70 -46.91
N SER A 405 1.74 43.44 -46.92
CA SER A 405 0.94 43.35 -48.12
C SER A 405 0.85 44.68 -48.89
N LEU A 406 0.98 45.83 -48.20
CA LEU A 406 0.99 47.17 -48.78
C LEU A 406 2.40 47.62 -49.22
N GLY A 407 3.43 46.79 -49.10
CA GLY A 407 4.82 47.11 -49.46
C GLY A 407 5.46 48.21 -48.57
N LYS A 408 4.95 48.44 -47.41
CA LYS A 408 5.43 49.48 -46.45
C LYS A 408 6.42 48.97 -45.41
N VAL A 409 6.85 47.73 -45.53
CA VAL A 409 7.91 47.09 -44.70
C VAL A 409 8.73 46.21 -45.58
#